data_38e4d40a926374055661ff84874d170e
#
_entry.id   38e4d40a926374055661ff84874d170e
#
_cell.length_a   1.000
_cell.length_b   1.000
_cell.length_c   1.000
_cell.angle_alpha   90.00
_cell.angle_beta   90.00
_cell.angle_gamma   90.00
#
_symmetry.space_group_name_H-M   'P 1'
#
loop_
_entity.id
_entity.type
_entity.pdbx_description
1 polymer ?
#
loop_
_entity_poly.entity_id
_entity_poly.type
_entity_poly.pdbx_seq_one_letter_code
_entity_poly.pdbx_strand_id
1 'polypeptide(L)'
;MTVRVAVIYYSATGTVHALAQAVAEGAASAGVEVRLRRVAELAPDSAIDQNPLWRQHADAVAGSVSEASLDDLVWADAYAFGTPTRFGAPSAQLKQFIDQTGGLWQEGKLADKPVTAFTSAFNRHGGNEATILSLGNVFYHWGALIVPTGYTDPAVSAAGGNPYGTSFATGPTGDGPDAAALEAAQYQGRRLAQITIRLLAGSRVTDAAAGDGNGRATGAAKTSQTARSGGVARRKS
;
A
#
# COMPACT_ATOMS: atom_id res chain seq x y z
N MET A 1 12.27 16.19 -5.90
CA MET A 1 11.37 15.17 -6.49
C MET A 1 10.07 15.23 -5.74
N THR A 2 8.94 15.18 -6.43
CA THR A 2 7.61 15.09 -5.82
C THR A 2 7.38 13.64 -5.38
N VAL A 3 6.90 13.45 -4.15
CA VAL A 3 6.52 12.13 -3.64
C VAL A 3 5.26 11.64 -4.35
N ARG A 4 5.17 10.35 -4.62
CA ARG A 4 4.11 9.71 -5.42
C ARG A 4 3.41 8.63 -4.64
N VAL A 5 2.09 8.67 -4.59
CA VAL A 5 1.24 7.71 -3.88
C VAL A 5 0.30 7.02 -4.85
N ALA A 6 0.27 5.69 -4.85
CA ALA A 6 -0.75 4.92 -5.55
C ALA A 6 -1.84 4.45 -4.58
N VAL A 7 -3.09 4.80 -4.86
CA VAL A 7 -4.27 4.31 -4.18
C VAL A 7 -4.93 3.27 -5.06
N ILE A 8 -4.79 2.00 -4.69
CA ILE A 8 -5.25 0.86 -5.48
C ILE A 8 -6.36 0.15 -4.73
N TYR A 9 -7.51 -0.03 -5.37
CA TYR A 9 -8.67 -0.58 -4.68
C TYR A 9 -9.55 -1.46 -5.58
N TYR A 10 -10.36 -2.31 -4.94
CA TYR A 10 -11.55 -2.91 -5.51
C TYR A 10 -12.80 -2.42 -4.78
N SER A 11 -13.87 -2.19 -5.52
CA SER A 11 -15.18 -1.87 -4.97
C SER A 11 -16.28 -2.47 -5.83
N ALA A 12 -17.19 -3.24 -5.24
CA ALA A 12 -18.35 -3.76 -5.97
C ALA A 12 -19.47 -2.71 -6.06
N THR A 13 -19.85 -2.11 -4.94
CA THR A 13 -21.05 -1.24 -4.83
C THR A 13 -20.74 0.22 -4.49
N GLY A 14 -19.48 0.66 -4.64
CA GLY A 14 -19.09 2.07 -4.48
C GLY A 14 -18.52 2.45 -3.11
N THR A 15 -18.80 1.73 -2.03
CA THR A 15 -18.36 2.10 -0.67
C THR A 15 -16.84 2.24 -0.56
N VAL A 16 -16.08 1.23 -1.01
CA VAL A 16 -14.61 1.29 -0.98
C VAL A 16 -14.07 2.33 -1.97
N HIS A 17 -14.77 2.56 -3.08
CA HIS A 17 -14.44 3.64 -4.02
C HIS A 17 -14.48 5.01 -3.35
N ALA A 18 -15.55 5.31 -2.60
CA ALA A 18 -15.66 6.58 -1.88
C ALA A 18 -14.56 6.74 -0.81
N LEU A 19 -14.23 5.67 -0.08
CA LEU A 19 -13.09 5.69 0.84
C LEU A 19 -11.76 5.90 0.10
N ALA A 20 -11.56 5.26 -1.07
CA ALA A 20 -10.36 5.41 -1.89
C ALA A 20 -10.18 6.84 -2.42
N GLN A 21 -11.28 7.49 -2.82
CA GLN A 21 -11.26 8.91 -3.19
C GLN A 21 -10.84 9.79 -2.02
N ALA A 22 -11.42 9.59 -0.83
CA ALA A 22 -11.07 10.34 0.37
C ALA A 22 -9.59 10.12 0.79
N VAL A 23 -9.08 8.89 0.70
CA VAL A 23 -7.64 8.60 0.91
C VAL A 23 -6.77 9.35 -0.10
N ALA A 24 -7.17 9.35 -1.38
CA ALA A 24 -6.44 10.05 -2.44
C ALA A 24 -6.42 11.57 -2.23
N GLU A 25 -7.55 12.16 -1.87
CA GLU A 25 -7.68 13.59 -1.52
C GLU A 25 -6.82 13.95 -0.31
N GLY A 26 -6.86 13.11 0.73
CA GLY A 26 -6.03 13.30 1.92
C GLY A 26 -4.53 13.25 1.60
N ALA A 27 -4.09 12.32 0.76
CA ALA A 27 -2.70 12.25 0.31
C ALA A 27 -2.33 13.48 -0.52
N ALA A 28 -3.17 13.87 -1.49
CA ALA A 28 -2.94 15.04 -2.33
C ALA A 28 -2.84 16.34 -1.52
N SER A 29 -3.61 16.47 -0.43
CA SER A 29 -3.55 17.64 0.47
C SER A 29 -2.18 17.85 1.14
N ALA A 30 -1.34 16.81 1.18
CA ALA A 30 0.04 16.89 1.66
C ALA A 30 1.05 17.31 0.57
N GLY A 31 0.59 17.66 -0.65
CA GLY A 31 1.44 18.12 -1.75
C GLY A 31 2.14 17.00 -2.52
N VAL A 32 1.62 15.77 -2.49
CA VAL A 32 2.14 14.62 -3.24
C VAL A 32 1.34 14.39 -4.53
N GLU A 33 1.97 13.73 -5.51
CA GLU A 33 1.26 13.26 -6.70
C GLU A 33 0.53 11.95 -6.39
N VAL A 34 -0.74 11.84 -6.80
CA VAL A 34 -1.57 10.67 -6.48
C VAL A 34 -2.11 10.03 -7.75
N ARG A 35 -2.04 8.70 -7.81
CA ARG A 35 -2.78 7.89 -8.78
C ARG A 35 -3.85 7.09 -8.07
N LEU A 36 -5.11 7.33 -8.40
CA LEU A 36 -6.24 6.50 -8.00
C LEU A 36 -6.47 5.43 -9.07
N ARG A 37 -6.49 4.15 -8.68
CA ARG A 37 -6.59 3.00 -9.59
C ARG A 37 -7.55 1.96 -9.04
N ARG A 38 -8.48 1.48 -9.88
CA ARG A 38 -9.29 0.32 -9.57
C ARG A 38 -8.61 -0.95 -10.10
N VAL A 39 -8.71 -2.06 -9.39
CA VAL A 39 -8.31 -3.34 -9.99
C VAL A 39 -9.40 -3.86 -10.94
N ALA A 40 -9.00 -4.69 -11.89
CA ALA A 40 -9.93 -5.27 -12.86
C ALA A 40 -11.05 -6.07 -12.16
N GLU A 41 -12.26 -5.98 -12.73
CA GLU A 41 -13.37 -6.82 -12.33
C GLU A 41 -13.19 -8.26 -12.88
N LEU A 42 -13.41 -9.24 -12.03
CA LEU A 42 -13.30 -10.65 -12.40
C LEU A 42 -14.68 -11.35 -12.51
N ALA A 43 -15.72 -10.71 -11.99
CA ALA A 43 -17.06 -11.27 -12.05
C ALA A 43 -17.63 -11.11 -13.47
N PRO A 44 -18.35 -12.13 -13.99
CA PRO A 44 -19.06 -12.00 -15.24
C PRO A 44 -20.24 -11.03 -15.11
N ASP A 45 -20.64 -10.40 -16.21
CA ASP A 45 -21.77 -9.47 -16.23
C ASP A 45 -23.05 -10.08 -15.65
N SER A 46 -23.29 -11.38 -15.87
CA SER A 46 -24.44 -12.09 -15.31
C SER A 46 -24.48 -12.10 -13.77
N ALA A 47 -23.32 -12.00 -13.11
CA ALA A 47 -23.24 -11.89 -11.64
C ALA A 47 -23.39 -10.43 -11.20
N ILE A 48 -22.80 -9.49 -11.92
CA ILE A 48 -22.90 -8.05 -11.65
C ILE A 48 -24.37 -7.60 -11.77
N ASP A 49 -25.08 -8.05 -12.80
CA ASP A 49 -26.48 -7.69 -13.09
C ASP A 49 -27.48 -8.16 -12.02
N GLN A 50 -27.11 -9.16 -11.21
CA GLN A 50 -27.95 -9.60 -10.08
C GLN A 50 -28.01 -8.57 -8.93
N ASN A 51 -27.07 -7.59 -8.92
CA ASN A 51 -27.06 -6.54 -7.91
C ASN A 51 -27.06 -5.15 -8.59
N PRO A 52 -28.18 -4.43 -8.57
CA PRO A 52 -28.29 -3.12 -9.23
C PRO A 52 -27.24 -2.10 -8.77
N LEU A 53 -26.86 -2.10 -7.49
CA LEU A 53 -25.82 -1.19 -6.99
C LEU A 53 -24.44 -1.56 -7.55
N TRP A 54 -24.18 -2.86 -7.77
CA TRP A 54 -22.91 -3.28 -8.39
C TRP A 54 -22.86 -2.87 -9.85
N ARG A 55 -23.93 -3.11 -10.62
CA ARG A 55 -24.01 -2.65 -12.02
C ARG A 55 -23.84 -1.15 -12.13
N GLN A 56 -24.60 -0.38 -11.34
CA GLN A 56 -24.52 1.07 -11.34
C GLN A 56 -23.08 1.58 -11.05
N HIS A 57 -22.41 0.97 -10.05
CA HIS A 57 -21.05 1.36 -9.74
C HIS A 57 -20.07 0.96 -10.85
N ALA A 58 -20.18 -0.25 -11.38
CA ALA A 58 -19.32 -0.72 -12.47
C ALA A 58 -19.40 0.22 -13.69
N ASP A 59 -20.60 0.62 -14.10
CA ASP A 59 -20.83 1.54 -15.22
C ASP A 59 -20.28 2.94 -14.92
N ALA A 60 -20.43 3.43 -13.69
CA ALA A 60 -19.96 4.76 -13.28
C ALA A 60 -18.42 4.89 -13.31
N VAL A 61 -17.69 3.82 -12.98
CA VAL A 61 -16.22 3.86 -12.90
C VAL A 61 -15.53 3.41 -14.18
N ALA A 62 -16.21 2.74 -15.10
CA ALA A 62 -15.63 2.15 -16.30
C ALA A 62 -14.84 3.13 -17.17
N GLY A 63 -15.31 4.39 -17.29
CA GLY A 63 -14.64 5.44 -18.08
C GLY A 63 -13.93 6.51 -17.26
N SER A 64 -14.05 6.48 -15.93
CA SER A 64 -13.59 7.57 -15.06
C SER A 64 -12.36 7.21 -14.20
N VAL A 65 -12.14 5.94 -13.89
CA VAL A 65 -11.00 5.47 -13.11
C VAL A 65 -10.22 4.42 -13.87
N SER A 66 -8.96 4.68 -14.15
CA SER A 66 -8.08 3.75 -14.85
C SER A 66 -7.86 2.46 -14.03
N GLU A 67 -7.67 1.35 -14.73
CA GLU A 67 -7.28 0.10 -14.09
C GLU A 67 -5.85 0.14 -13.57
N ALA A 68 -5.62 -0.55 -12.45
CA ALA A 68 -4.32 -0.70 -11.84
C ALA A 68 -3.42 -1.58 -12.70
N SER A 69 -2.17 -1.18 -12.81
CA SER A 69 -1.11 -1.95 -13.44
C SER A 69 0.08 -2.12 -12.49
N LEU A 70 0.96 -3.05 -12.78
CA LEU A 70 2.21 -3.21 -12.03
C LEU A 70 3.11 -1.98 -12.13
N ASP A 71 3.01 -1.22 -13.23
CA ASP A 71 3.74 0.04 -13.40
C ASP A 71 3.32 1.11 -12.38
N ASP A 72 2.07 1.09 -11.89
CA ASP A 72 1.64 1.99 -10.84
C ASP A 72 2.37 1.72 -9.52
N LEU A 73 2.71 0.45 -9.23
CA LEU A 73 3.52 0.07 -8.06
C LEU A 73 5.00 0.48 -8.23
N VAL A 74 5.53 0.36 -9.44
CA VAL A 74 6.91 0.81 -9.73
C VAL A 74 7.00 2.33 -9.65
N TRP A 75 6.00 3.04 -10.17
CA TRP A 75 5.92 4.49 -10.16
C TRP A 75 5.82 5.09 -8.75
N ALA A 76 5.08 4.45 -7.86
CA ALA A 76 4.76 5.01 -6.55
C ALA A 76 5.90 4.83 -5.54
N ASP A 77 6.03 5.80 -4.65
CA ASP A 77 6.89 5.77 -3.47
C ASP A 77 6.17 5.21 -2.23
N ALA A 78 4.83 5.18 -2.25
CA ALA A 78 3.99 4.61 -1.21
C ALA A 78 2.66 4.09 -1.75
N TYR A 79 1.97 3.21 -1.00
CA TYR A 79 0.74 2.56 -1.42
C TYR A 79 -0.38 2.67 -0.39
N ALA A 80 -1.62 2.83 -0.88
CA ALA A 80 -2.83 2.59 -0.09
C ALA A 80 -3.69 1.55 -0.80
N PHE A 81 -4.03 0.45 -0.11
CA PHE A 81 -4.84 -0.63 -0.67
C PHE A 81 -6.23 -0.65 -0.06
N GLY A 82 -7.26 -0.67 -0.91
CA GLY A 82 -8.67 -0.71 -0.52
C GLY A 82 -9.40 -1.94 -1.01
N THR A 83 -10.18 -2.59 -0.14
CA THR A 83 -10.95 -3.78 -0.51
C THR A 83 -12.20 -3.92 0.36
N PRO A 84 -13.33 -4.39 -0.17
CA PRO A 84 -14.38 -4.89 0.71
C PRO A 84 -13.92 -6.18 1.39
N THR A 85 -14.35 -6.41 2.61
CA THR A 85 -14.12 -7.71 3.24
C THR A 85 -14.91 -8.82 2.54
N ARG A 86 -14.30 -9.97 2.41
CA ARG A 86 -14.92 -11.23 1.98
C ARG A 86 -14.55 -12.30 2.98
N PHE A 87 -15.48 -12.58 3.92
CA PHE A 87 -15.25 -13.56 5.00
C PHE A 87 -13.96 -13.27 5.80
N GLY A 88 -13.67 -11.99 6.11
CA GLY A 88 -12.48 -11.59 6.85
C GLY A 88 -11.19 -11.52 6.03
N ALA A 89 -11.28 -11.63 4.70
CA ALA A 89 -10.16 -11.58 3.76
C ALA A 89 -10.39 -10.52 2.67
N PRO A 90 -9.35 -10.08 1.95
CA PRO A 90 -9.49 -9.24 0.77
C PRO A 90 -10.34 -9.92 -0.32
N SER A 91 -10.96 -9.12 -1.18
CA SER A 91 -11.67 -9.62 -2.36
C SER A 91 -10.72 -10.36 -3.32
N ALA A 92 -11.28 -11.35 -4.05
CA ALA A 92 -10.51 -12.11 -5.05
C ALA A 92 -9.89 -11.19 -6.11
N GLN A 93 -10.58 -10.12 -6.51
CA GLN A 93 -10.10 -9.14 -7.49
C GLN A 93 -8.81 -8.46 -7.02
N LEU A 94 -8.79 -7.95 -5.78
CA LEU A 94 -7.58 -7.34 -5.23
C LEU A 94 -6.48 -8.38 -5.02
N LYS A 95 -6.84 -9.56 -4.53
CA LYS A 95 -5.86 -10.64 -4.31
C LYS A 95 -5.21 -11.09 -5.62
N GLN A 96 -5.96 -11.20 -6.71
CA GLN A 96 -5.45 -11.54 -8.03
C GLN A 96 -4.45 -10.48 -8.53
N PHE A 97 -4.72 -9.19 -8.33
CA PHE A 97 -3.75 -8.14 -8.64
C PHE A 97 -2.46 -8.28 -7.80
N ILE A 98 -2.61 -8.56 -6.50
CA ILE A 98 -1.47 -8.80 -5.60
C ILE A 98 -0.65 -10.01 -6.06
N ASP A 99 -1.29 -11.09 -6.50
CA ASP A 99 -0.60 -12.30 -6.94
C ASP A 99 0.29 -12.10 -8.18
N GLN A 100 0.04 -11.06 -8.97
CA GLN A 100 0.87 -10.69 -10.12
C GLN A 100 2.18 -9.99 -9.72
N THR A 101 2.31 -9.54 -8.48
CA THR A 101 3.47 -8.75 -8.02
C THR A 101 4.74 -9.57 -7.77
N GLY A 102 4.72 -10.89 -7.94
CA GLY A 102 5.83 -11.79 -7.63
C GLY A 102 7.16 -11.36 -8.27
N GLY A 103 7.14 -10.90 -9.53
CA GLY A 103 8.34 -10.40 -10.23
C GLY A 103 8.89 -9.12 -9.55
N LEU A 104 8.03 -8.17 -9.21
CA LEU A 104 8.45 -6.94 -8.53
C LEU A 104 8.99 -7.21 -7.13
N TRP A 105 8.38 -8.16 -6.41
CA TRP A 105 8.89 -8.62 -5.12
C TRP A 105 10.28 -9.23 -5.23
N GLN A 106 10.49 -10.12 -6.19
CA GLN A 106 11.79 -10.75 -6.42
C GLN A 106 12.89 -9.74 -6.78
N GLU A 107 12.53 -8.66 -7.46
CA GLU A 107 13.44 -7.56 -7.81
C GLU A 107 13.62 -6.53 -6.66
N GLY A 108 12.98 -6.73 -5.50
CA GLY A 108 13.05 -5.81 -4.35
C GLY A 108 12.34 -4.48 -4.56
N LYS A 109 11.52 -4.33 -5.61
CA LYS A 109 10.87 -3.05 -5.98
C LYS A 109 9.73 -2.63 -5.04
N LEU A 110 9.28 -3.54 -4.17
CA LEU A 110 8.19 -3.29 -3.22
C LEU A 110 8.69 -3.02 -1.80
N ALA A 111 9.98 -3.33 -1.53
CA ALA A 111 10.59 -3.16 -0.22
C ALA A 111 10.76 -1.68 0.15
N ASP A 112 10.75 -1.41 1.47
CA ASP A 112 10.98 -0.10 2.10
C ASP A 112 9.97 0.99 1.70
N LYS A 113 8.87 0.64 1.01
CA LYS A 113 7.81 1.59 0.66
C LYS A 113 6.72 1.63 1.74
N PRO A 114 6.33 2.81 2.22
CA PRO A 114 5.21 2.96 3.14
C PRO A 114 3.90 2.45 2.53
N VAL A 115 3.13 1.69 3.31
CA VAL A 115 1.87 1.12 2.86
C VAL A 115 0.80 1.17 3.94
N THR A 116 -0.44 1.40 3.54
CA THR A 116 -1.62 1.37 4.40
C THR A 116 -2.78 0.62 3.72
N ALA A 117 -3.78 0.21 4.50
CA ALA A 117 -4.96 -0.45 3.96
C ALA A 117 -6.24 0.10 4.58
N PHE A 118 -7.34 0.02 3.82
CA PHE A 118 -8.69 0.41 4.26
C PHE A 118 -9.73 -0.56 3.68
N THR A 119 -10.89 -0.67 4.35
CA THR A 119 -11.87 -1.70 3.99
C THR A 119 -13.31 -1.27 4.27
N SER A 120 -14.25 -2.08 3.81
CA SER A 120 -15.65 -2.02 4.22
C SER A 120 -16.25 -3.41 4.40
N ALA A 121 -17.25 -3.51 5.25
CA ALA A 121 -18.03 -4.72 5.48
C ALA A 121 -19.51 -4.39 5.48
N PHE A 122 -20.37 -5.41 5.37
CA PHE A 122 -21.80 -5.25 5.59
C PHE A 122 -22.11 -4.98 7.08
N ASN A 123 -21.52 -5.78 7.97
CA ASN A 123 -21.71 -5.67 9.42
C ASN A 123 -20.50 -5.04 10.09
N ARG A 124 -20.70 -4.36 11.23
CA ARG A 124 -19.65 -3.79 12.05
C ARG A 124 -18.59 -4.84 12.44
N HIS A 125 -19.01 -6.04 12.80
CA HIS A 125 -18.16 -7.18 13.12
C HIS A 125 -17.98 -8.14 11.94
N GLY A 126 -18.06 -7.61 10.71
CA GLY A 126 -17.97 -8.37 9.46
C GLY A 126 -16.55 -8.73 9.02
N GLY A 127 -15.53 -8.50 9.86
CA GLY A 127 -14.13 -8.85 9.58
C GLY A 127 -13.32 -7.69 9.02
N ASN A 128 -13.66 -6.44 9.32
CA ASN A 128 -12.92 -5.26 8.89
C ASN A 128 -11.45 -5.33 9.32
N GLU A 129 -11.19 -5.55 10.62
CA GLU A 129 -9.85 -5.65 11.18
C GLU A 129 -9.09 -6.85 10.59
N ALA A 130 -9.74 -8.02 10.51
CA ALA A 130 -9.15 -9.23 9.96
C ALA A 130 -8.71 -9.04 8.50
N THR A 131 -9.49 -8.34 7.69
CA THR A 131 -9.17 -8.04 6.28
C THR A 131 -7.95 -7.16 6.17
N ILE A 132 -7.84 -6.08 6.97
CA ILE A 132 -6.68 -5.19 6.97
C ILE A 132 -5.43 -5.94 7.46
N LEU A 133 -5.55 -6.74 8.51
CA LEU A 133 -4.43 -7.57 9.02
C LEU A 133 -4.01 -8.64 8.01
N SER A 134 -4.94 -9.22 7.26
CA SER A 134 -4.64 -10.15 6.17
C SER A 134 -3.83 -9.49 5.05
N LEU A 135 -4.14 -8.23 4.68
CA LEU A 135 -3.29 -7.44 3.78
C LEU A 135 -1.93 -7.13 4.42
N GLY A 136 -1.89 -6.91 5.73
CA GLY A 136 -0.64 -6.73 6.48
C GLY A 136 0.33 -7.88 6.27
N ASN A 137 -0.15 -9.14 6.22
CA ASN A 137 0.71 -10.29 5.92
C ASN A 137 1.40 -10.15 4.55
N VAL A 138 0.69 -9.68 3.53
CA VAL A 138 1.28 -9.40 2.21
C VAL A 138 2.36 -8.34 2.30
N PHE A 139 2.09 -7.25 3.02
CA PHE A 139 3.03 -6.14 3.16
C PHE A 139 4.31 -6.54 3.91
N TYR A 140 4.21 -7.41 4.92
CA TYR A 140 5.38 -8.02 5.56
C TYR A 140 6.23 -8.82 4.58
N HIS A 141 5.61 -9.65 3.72
CA HIS A 141 6.33 -10.41 2.71
C HIS A 141 6.99 -9.52 1.65
N TRP A 142 6.42 -8.36 1.35
CA TRP A 142 7.04 -7.38 0.46
C TRP A 142 8.22 -6.63 1.10
N GLY A 143 8.38 -6.70 2.42
CA GLY A 143 9.31 -5.84 3.17
C GLY A 143 8.86 -4.38 3.20
N ALA A 144 7.57 -4.12 3.02
CA ALA A 144 7.01 -2.78 3.05
C ALA A 144 6.84 -2.24 4.47
N LEU A 145 6.77 -0.92 4.62
CA LEU A 145 6.64 -0.25 5.92
C LEU A 145 5.17 0.06 6.19
N ILE A 146 4.54 -0.69 7.09
CA ILE A 146 3.12 -0.51 7.40
C ILE A 146 2.91 0.81 8.15
N VAL A 147 2.04 1.67 7.61
CA VAL A 147 1.63 2.95 8.20
C VAL A 147 0.15 2.85 8.61
N PRO A 148 -0.16 2.43 9.84
CA PRO A 148 -1.53 2.35 10.33
C PRO A 148 -2.05 3.74 10.67
N THR A 149 -3.37 3.88 10.79
CA THR A 149 -3.99 5.09 11.36
C THR A 149 -3.62 5.26 12.83
N GLY A 150 -3.53 4.16 13.58
CA GLY A 150 -3.40 4.19 15.04
C GLY A 150 -4.56 4.98 15.67
N TYR A 151 -4.36 5.49 16.87
CA TYR A 151 -5.26 6.44 17.53
C TYR A 151 -4.62 7.84 17.55
N THR A 152 -4.06 8.26 16.41
CA THR A 152 -3.19 9.44 16.32
C THR A 152 -3.93 10.71 15.84
N ASP A 153 -5.24 10.59 15.60
CA ASP A 153 -6.12 11.71 15.21
C ASP A 153 -7.55 11.46 15.72
N PRO A 154 -8.28 12.48 16.17
CA PRO A 154 -9.68 12.34 16.62
C PRO A 154 -10.61 11.76 15.56
N ALA A 155 -10.36 11.99 14.27
CA ALA A 155 -11.16 11.45 13.17
C ALA A 155 -11.22 9.91 13.21
N VAL A 156 -10.15 9.23 13.62
CA VAL A 156 -10.14 7.75 13.75
C VAL A 156 -11.16 7.29 14.78
N SER A 157 -11.19 7.94 15.94
CA SER A 157 -12.16 7.62 17.00
C SER A 157 -13.59 7.93 16.58
N ALA A 158 -13.82 9.06 15.91
CA ALA A 158 -15.13 9.44 15.39
C ALA A 158 -15.67 8.43 14.37
N ALA A 159 -14.80 7.83 13.55
CA ALA A 159 -15.14 6.80 12.57
C ALA A 159 -15.24 5.36 13.16
N GLY A 160 -15.33 5.23 14.49
CA GLY A 160 -15.48 3.93 15.17
C GLY A 160 -14.18 3.32 15.70
N GLY A 161 -13.01 3.97 15.53
CA GLY A 161 -11.79 3.64 16.26
C GLY A 161 -11.03 2.41 15.75
N ASN A 162 -11.03 2.13 14.44
CA ASN A 162 -10.20 1.05 13.89
C ASN A 162 -8.75 1.54 13.71
N PRO A 163 -7.78 1.09 14.54
CA PRO A 163 -6.41 1.58 14.50
C PRO A 163 -5.57 1.01 13.35
N TYR A 164 -6.02 -0.07 12.73
CA TYR A 164 -5.30 -0.74 11.65
C TYR A 164 -5.43 0.01 10.33
N GLY A 165 -6.57 0.68 10.11
CA GLY A 165 -6.90 1.47 8.93
C GLY A 165 -8.38 1.82 8.91
N THR A 166 -8.77 2.79 8.10
CA THR A 166 -10.16 3.20 7.98
C THR A 166 -11.05 2.05 7.53
N SER A 167 -12.17 1.89 8.19
CA SER A 167 -13.17 0.89 7.84
C SER A 167 -14.59 1.43 8.00
N PHE A 168 -15.53 0.91 7.20
CA PHE A 168 -16.92 1.31 7.25
C PHE A 168 -17.85 0.10 7.16
N ALA A 169 -18.93 0.10 7.95
CA ALA A 169 -19.97 -0.91 7.89
C ALA A 169 -21.23 -0.34 7.22
N THR A 170 -21.57 -0.86 6.02
CA THR A 170 -22.67 -0.34 5.19
C THR A 170 -24.06 -0.60 5.75
N GLY A 171 -24.20 -1.64 6.57
CA GLY A 171 -25.51 -2.05 7.06
C GLY A 171 -26.48 -2.54 5.96
N PRO A 172 -27.74 -2.78 6.31
CA PRO A 172 -28.74 -3.30 5.39
C PRO A 172 -29.19 -2.30 4.33
N THR A 173 -29.02 -1.01 4.55
CA THR A 173 -29.39 0.05 3.61
C THR A 173 -28.37 0.16 2.46
N GLY A 174 -27.16 -0.36 2.64
CA GLY A 174 -26.10 -0.27 1.65
C GLY A 174 -25.58 1.17 1.45
N ASP A 175 -25.79 2.05 2.44
CA ASP A 175 -25.38 3.44 2.37
C ASP A 175 -23.87 3.56 2.19
N GLY A 176 -23.46 4.63 1.52
CA GLY A 176 -22.06 5.00 1.39
C GLY A 176 -21.43 5.41 2.73
N PRO A 177 -20.11 5.61 2.78
CA PRO A 177 -19.43 6.05 4.00
C PRO A 177 -19.98 7.38 4.49
N ASP A 178 -20.17 7.48 5.79
CA ASP A 178 -20.56 8.73 6.44
C ASP A 178 -19.40 9.75 6.48
N ALA A 179 -19.71 10.98 6.89
CA ALA A 179 -18.72 12.06 6.95
C ALA A 179 -17.53 11.71 7.87
N ALA A 180 -17.76 11.01 8.99
CA ALA A 180 -16.70 10.62 9.91
C ALA A 180 -15.75 9.58 9.28
N ALA A 181 -16.29 8.60 8.55
CA ALA A 181 -15.48 7.61 7.84
C ALA A 181 -14.66 8.26 6.71
N LEU A 182 -15.25 9.21 5.98
CA LEU A 182 -14.54 9.95 4.93
C LEU A 182 -13.42 10.82 5.51
N GLU A 183 -13.65 11.50 6.64
CA GLU A 183 -12.63 12.29 7.32
C GLU A 183 -11.46 11.42 7.82
N ALA A 184 -11.76 10.24 8.40
CA ALA A 184 -10.74 9.28 8.79
C ALA A 184 -9.94 8.76 7.59
N ALA A 185 -10.58 8.52 6.44
CA ALA A 185 -9.93 8.11 5.21
C ALA A 185 -9.01 9.22 4.66
N GLN A 186 -9.46 10.47 4.68
CA GLN A 186 -8.62 11.62 4.31
C GLN A 186 -7.42 11.75 5.26
N TYR A 187 -7.65 11.61 6.57
CA TYR A 187 -6.54 11.56 7.53
C TYR A 187 -5.54 10.46 7.22
N GLN A 188 -6.01 9.25 6.94
CA GLN A 188 -5.16 8.11 6.60
C GLN A 188 -4.27 8.39 5.38
N GLY A 189 -4.83 8.95 4.31
CA GLY A 189 -4.09 9.33 3.10
C GLY A 189 -3.06 10.42 3.38
N ARG A 190 -3.44 11.46 4.09
CA ARG A 190 -2.54 12.55 4.51
C ARG A 190 -1.38 12.04 5.37
N ARG A 191 -1.67 11.16 6.35
CA ARG A 191 -0.66 10.54 7.20
C ARG A 191 0.33 9.70 6.40
N LEU A 192 -0.15 8.85 5.48
CA LEU A 192 0.70 8.05 4.60
C LEU A 192 1.67 8.95 3.81
N ALA A 193 1.16 9.99 3.17
CA ALA A 193 1.96 10.94 2.40
C ALA A 193 3.02 11.65 3.27
N GLN A 194 2.65 12.14 4.45
CA GLN A 194 3.57 12.81 5.38
C GLN A 194 4.68 11.90 5.88
N ILE A 195 4.38 10.65 6.22
CA ILE A 195 5.39 9.66 6.64
C ILE A 195 6.34 9.36 5.47
N THR A 196 5.81 9.21 4.25
CA THR A 196 6.63 8.98 3.05
C THR A 196 7.57 10.16 2.77
N ILE A 197 7.07 11.40 2.87
CA ILE A 197 7.89 12.61 2.72
C ILE A 197 9.06 12.61 3.73
N ARG A 198 8.78 12.31 5.01
CA ARG A 198 9.81 12.27 6.06
C ARG A 198 10.85 11.18 5.82
N LEU A 199 10.42 10.00 5.41
CA LEU A 199 11.29 8.87 5.09
C LEU A 199 12.27 9.23 3.96
N LEU A 200 11.75 9.74 2.84
CA LEU A 200 12.56 10.09 1.68
C LEU A 200 13.47 11.31 1.93
N ALA A 201 13.06 12.24 2.79
CA ALA A 201 13.93 13.34 3.22
C ALA A 201 15.10 12.84 4.07
N GLY A 202 14.87 11.88 4.97
CA GLY A 202 15.91 11.27 5.80
C GLY A 202 16.94 10.48 4.99
N SER A 203 16.49 9.71 4.01
CA SER A 203 17.39 8.94 3.12
C SER A 203 18.36 9.84 2.36
N ARG A 204 17.93 11.00 1.90
CA ARG A 204 18.81 11.96 1.20
C ARG A 204 19.92 12.55 2.09
N VAL A 205 19.65 12.72 3.37
CA VAL A 205 20.64 13.23 4.33
C VAL A 205 21.73 12.18 4.55
N THR A 206 21.38 10.91 4.65
CA THR A 206 22.33 9.80 4.83
C THR A 206 23.19 9.58 3.57
N ASP A 207 22.62 9.67 2.38
CA ASP A 207 23.33 9.53 1.11
C ASP A 207 24.32 10.69 0.89
N ALA A 208 23.94 11.93 1.21
CA ALA A 208 24.81 13.09 1.15
C ALA A 208 26.00 12.97 2.13
N ALA A 209 25.73 12.51 3.37
CA ALA A 209 26.77 12.29 4.37
C ALA A 209 27.74 11.15 3.98
N ALA A 210 27.26 10.10 3.32
CA ALA A 210 28.08 9.00 2.82
C ALA A 210 28.94 9.42 1.61
N GLY A 211 28.45 10.31 0.77
CA GLY A 211 29.19 10.88 -0.40
C GLY A 211 30.39 11.73 0.02
N ASP A 212 30.24 12.54 1.06
CA ASP A 212 31.33 13.39 1.58
C ASP A 212 32.41 12.60 2.34
N GLY A 213 32.12 11.41 2.83
CA GLY A 213 33.07 10.55 3.55
C GLY A 213 34.09 9.83 2.67
N ASN A 214 33.86 9.70 1.37
CA ASN A 214 34.74 8.94 0.45
C ASN A 214 35.87 9.77 -0.19
N GLY A 215 36.01 11.05 0.17
CA GLY A 215 37.04 11.95 -0.31
C GLY A 215 38.35 12.02 0.51
N ARG A 216 38.48 11.24 1.61
CA ARG A 216 39.60 11.37 2.57
C ARG A 216 40.29 10.07 2.95
N ALA A 217 40.59 9.19 2.00
CA ALA A 217 41.49 8.05 2.25
C ALA A 217 42.21 7.62 0.99
N THR A 218 43.12 8.50 0.47
CA THR A 218 44.21 8.10 -0.41
C THR A 218 45.52 8.61 0.16
N GLY A 219 46.17 7.80 0.98
CA GLY A 219 47.51 8.08 1.44
C GLY A 219 48.02 7.03 2.42
N ALA A 220 49.01 6.22 1.92
CA ALA A 220 49.94 5.33 2.65
C ALA A 220 49.33 3.97 3.12
N ALA A 221 49.84 2.79 2.76
CA ALA A 221 51.22 2.34 2.71
C ALA A 221 51.32 1.04 1.93
N LYS A 222 52.23 0.96 0.98
CA LYS A 222 52.76 -0.29 0.43
C LYS A 222 53.64 -0.92 1.50
N THR A 223 53.31 -2.10 1.98
CA THR A 223 54.26 -3.03 2.61
C THR A 223 54.16 -4.38 1.92
N SER A 224 55.27 -4.71 1.27
CA SER A 224 55.57 -5.99 0.68
C SER A 224 55.65 -7.10 1.73
N GLN A 225 54.98 -8.21 1.49
CA GLN A 225 55.38 -9.45 2.15
C GLN A 225 55.37 -10.62 1.15
N THR A 226 56.55 -11.17 1.01
CA THR A 226 57.07 -12.26 0.21
C THR A 226 56.35 -13.58 0.43
N ALA A 227 56.26 -14.30 -0.66
CA ALA A 227 55.85 -15.70 -0.78
C ALA A 227 56.57 -16.65 0.21
N ARG A 228 55.85 -17.57 0.77
CA ARG A 228 56.33 -18.91 1.13
C ARG A 228 55.37 -19.97 0.62
N SER A 229 55.88 -20.71 -0.33
CA SER A 229 55.43 -22.00 -0.81
C SER A 229 55.56 -23.05 0.28
N GLY A 230 54.58 -23.88 0.43
CA GLY A 230 54.60 -25.08 1.27
C GLY A 230 53.52 -26.07 0.83
N GLY A 231 53.87 -26.96 -0.05
CA GLY A 231 53.07 -28.10 -0.46
C GLY A 231 53.09 -29.21 0.55
N VAL A 232 52.36 -30.29 0.26
CA VAL A 232 52.26 -31.62 0.87
C VAL A 232 50.83 -31.88 1.34
N ALA A 233 50.15 -32.91 1.02
CA ALA A 233 50.23 -34.20 0.34
C ALA A 233 48.87 -34.85 0.41
N ARG A 234 48.53 -35.59 -0.59
CA ARG A 234 47.39 -36.53 -0.62
C ARG A 234 47.49 -37.61 0.46
N ARG A 235 46.37 -37.97 1.11
CA ARG A 235 46.11 -39.33 1.50
C ARG A 235 44.67 -39.74 1.15
N LYS A 236 44.61 -40.85 0.43
CA LYS A 236 43.44 -41.70 0.20
C LYS A 236 43.21 -42.58 1.43
N SER A 237 41.99 -42.77 1.81
CA SER A 237 41.32 -44.02 2.11
C SER A 237 39.81 -43.77 2.30
#